data_a5ac2f542c4ae22fb8c2d477c4a373aa
#
_entry.id   a5ac2f542c4ae22fb8c2d477c4a373aa
#
_cell.length_a   1.000
_cell.length_b   1.000
_cell.length_c   1.000
_cell.angle_alpha   90.00
_cell.angle_beta   90.00
_cell.angle_gamma   90.00
#
_symmetry.space_group_name_H-M   'P 1'
#
loop_
_entity.id
_entity.type
_entity.pdbx_description
1 polymer ?
#
loop_
_entity_poly.entity_id
_entity_poly.type
_entity_poly.pdbx_seq_one_letter_code
_entity_poly.pdbx_strand_id
1 'polypeptide(L)'
;MKGKKLFKALSFIHPKYIQEAEFDTVSQPRKAGFSHRKLLTLILAACLVFALAISAYAANLFGIRELFRTQSRQLPEAAETYIQPETVKETAQAGWSCEITESLADNANVMVTVAIHGGDKYIIAPTYVSATDSVSEIGLSGNQTLGEYAAEKGKTLLFVGASITKIGDTEGINGSQRMQSLADNEMVILSATEQTVNTENPNAVCTVYAQEDGKADAQRVELPFTLNAAPGVGEEIVYHPEDPAAIPGMTVGDMTVTQTALGCNIRIPETVTDQEKYYEIMKVTIDGITYVDGAGSVTQGDETWFEARMCQGTLGDELIVRYFDWESQPVGEIVFSK
;
A
#
# COMPACT_ATOMS: atom_id res chain seq x y z
N MET A 1 -13.26 -31.88 -4.27
CA MET A 1 -13.29 -30.92 -3.14
C MET A 1 -13.90 -29.53 -3.46
N LYS A 2 -14.22 -29.21 -4.72
CA LYS A 2 -14.75 -27.88 -5.11
C LYS A 2 -16.24 -27.62 -4.76
N GLY A 3 -17.09 -28.66 -4.60
CA GLY A 3 -18.50 -28.49 -4.31
C GLY A 3 -18.86 -27.97 -2.89
N LYS A 4 -18.05 -28.28 -1.87
CA LYS A 4 -18.31 -27.84 -0.49
C LYS A 4 -18.16 -26.31 -0.27
N LYS A 5 -17.28 -25.65 -1.06
CA LYS A 5 -17.09 -24.20 -0.97
C LYS A 5 -18.24 -23.42 -1.63
N LEU A 6 -18.80 -23.97 -2.71
CA LEU A 6 -19.98 -23.38 -3.38
C LEU A 6 -21.23 -23.42 -2.49
N PHE A 7 -21.44 -24.56 -1.80
CA PHE A 7 -22.55 -24.69 -0.84
C PHE A 7 -22.44 -23.73 0.34
N LYS A 8 -21.22 -23.43 0.80
CA LYS A 8 -20.98 -22.47 1.88
C LYS A 8 -21.22 -21.00 1.44
N ALA A 9 -20.97 -20.69 0.17
CA ALA A 9 -21.29 -19.36 -0.40
C ALA A 9 -22.81 -19.15 -0.56
N LEU A 10 -23.56 -20.20 -0.91
CA LEU A 10 -25.01 -20.13 -1.03
C LEU A 10 -25.73 -20.00 0.32
N SER A 11 -25.11 -20.42 1.45
CA SER A 11 -25.70 -20.27 2.79
C SER A 11 -25.72 -18.82 3.32
N PHE A 12 -25.09 -17.89 2.63
CA PHE A 12 -25.16 -16.44 2.96
C PHE A 12 -26.27 -15.69 2.22
N ILE A 13 -27.03 -16.36 1.33
CA ILE A 13 -28.19 -15.73 0.68
C ILE A 13 -29.31 -15.64 1.71
N HIS A 14 -29.73 -14.39 1.99
CA HIS A 14 -30.78 -14.15 2.97
C HIS A 14 -32.08 -14.87 2.56
N PRO A 15 -32.78 -15.58 3.47
CA PRO A 15 -33.98 -16.38 3.17
C PRO A 15 -35.08 -15.63 2.40
N LYS A 16 -35.15 -14.31 2.54
CA LYS A 16 -36.09 -13.45 1.82
C LYS A 16 -35.95 -13.56 0.28
N TYR A 17 -34.73 -13.68 -0.24
CA TYR A 17 -34.51 -13.79 -1.68
C TYR A 17 -34.79 -15.19 -2.23
N ILE A 18 -34.78 -16.21 -1.37
CA ILE A 18 -35.22 -17.58 -1.71
C ILE A 18 -36.73 -17.63 -1.80
N GLN A 19 -37.43 -16.97 -0.88
CA GLN A 19 -38.88 -16.89 -0.90
C GLN A 19 -39.42 -16.07 -2.09
N GLU A 20 -38.81 -14.98 -2.46
CA GLU A 20 -39.18 -14.19 -3.65
C GLU A 20 -39.02 -15.01 -4.95
N ALA A 21 -38.01 -15.88 -5.04
CA ALA A 21 -37.81 -16.77 -6.18
C ALA A 21 -38.85 -17.92 -6.27
N GLU A 22 -39.43 -18.34 -5.14
CA GLU A 22 -40.50 -19.38 -5.11
C GLU A 22 -41.89 -18.86 -5.50
N PHE A 23 -42.15 -17.56 -5.34
CA PHE A 23 -43.46 -16.98 -5.65
C PHE A 23 -43.70 -16.69 -7.14
N ASP A 24 -42.67 -16.71 -7.99
CA ASP A 24 -42.81 -16.45 -9.43
C ASP A 24 -43.13 -17.69 -10.29
N THR A 25 -43.44 -18.85 -9.68
CA THR A 25 -43.64 -20.11 -10.42
C THR A 25 -45.11 -20.52 -10.62
N VAL A 26 -46.06 -19.60 -10.54
CA VAL A 26 -47.44 -19.92 -10.93
C VAL A 26 -47.97 -18.98 -12.01
N SER A 27 -47.46 -19.14 -13.24
CA SER A 27 -48.19 -18.79 -14.44
C SER A 27 -47.87 -19.79 -15.56
N GLN A 28 -48.93 -20.35 -16.15
CA GLN A 28 -48.93 -21.47 -17.11
C GLN A 28 -47.94 -21.33 -18.26
N PRO A 29 -47.31 -22.43 -18.74
CA PRO A 29 -46.30 -22.36 -19.78
C PRO A 29 -46.92 -22.14 -21.16
N ARG A 30 -46.86 -20.94 -21.70
CA ARG A 30 -46.86 -20.76 -23.14
C ARG A 30 -45.51 -21.30 -23.61
N LYS A 31 -45.55 -22.35 -24.48
CA LYS A 31 -44.36 -22.91 -25.16
C LYS A 31 -43.76 -21.84 -26.09
N ALA A 32 -42.95 -20.95 -25.53
CA ALA A 32 -42.04 -20.13 -26.28
C ALA A 32 -40.73 -20.93 -26.41
N GLY A 33 -40.43 -21.44 -27.59
CA GLY A 33 -39.16 -22.11 -27.86
C GLY A 33 -37.99 -21.17 -27.53
N PHE A 34 -37.35 -21.38 -26.42
CA PHE A 34 -36.13 -20.67 -26.08
C PHE A 34 -35.04 -21.05 -27.06
N SER A 35 -34.74 -20.13 -27.98
CA SER A 35 -33.63 -20.29 -28.90
C SER A 35 -32.36 -20.50 -28.08
N HIS A 36 -31.64 -21.61 -28.34
CA HIS A 36 -30.34 -21.91 -27.70
C HIS A 36 -29.37 -20.73 -27.71
N ARG A 37 -29.49 -19.85 -28.71
CA ARG A 37 -28.71 -18.61 -28.79
C ARG A 37 -29.02 -17.62 -27.66
N LYS A 38 -30.28 -17.45 -27.24
CA LYS A 38 -30.67 -16.56 -26.12
C LYS A 38 -30.18 -17.11 -24.79
N LEU A 39 -30.24 -18.44 -24.59
CA LEU A 39 -29.71 -19.09 -23.40
C LEU A 39 -28.18 -18.93 -23.30
N LEU A 40 -27.50 -19.11 -24.44
CA LEU A 40 -26.03 -18.96 -24.51
C LEU A 40 -25.60 -17.51 -24.22
N THR A 41 -26.33 -16.53 -24.75
CA THR A 41 -26.07 -15.09 -24.50
C THR A 41 -26.30 -14.76 -23.02
N LEU A 42 -27.32 -15.33 -22.38
CA LEU A 42 -27.63 -15.11 -20.97
C LEU A 42 -26.57 -15.72 -20.06
N ILE A 43 -26.07 -16.92 -20.38
CA ILE A 43 -24.98 -17.59 -19.69
C ILE A 43 -23.67 -16.78 -19.86
N LEU A 44 -23.39 -16.29 -21.05
CA LEU A 44 -22.20 -15.51 -21.33
C LEU A 44 -22.23 -14.16 -20.60
N ALA A 45 -23.38 -13.50 -20.57
CA ALA A 45 -23.61 -12.27 -19.78
C ALA A 45 -23.46 -12.52 -18.29
N ALA A 46 -24.03 -13.61 -17.77
CA ALA A 46 -23.89 -13.99 -16.37
C ALA A 46 -22.42 -14.32 -16.00
N CYS A 47 -21.70 -15.04 -16.88
CA CYS A 47 -20.26 -15.30 -16.69
C CYS A 47 -19.44 -14.02 -16.72
N LEU A 48 -19.79 -13.05 -17.55
CA LEU A 48 -19.10 -11.76 -17.66
C LEU A 48 -19.37 -10.89 -16.42
N VAL A 49 -20.59 -10.86 -15.93
CA VAL A 49 -20.95 -10.19 -14.65
C VAL A 49 -20.27 -10.88 -13.47
N PHE A 50 -20.21 -12.22 -13.46
CA PHE A 50 -19.48 -12.97 -12.42
C PHE A 50 -17.96 -12.72 -12.48
N ALA A 51 -17.38 -12.66 -13.68
CA ALA A 51 -15.96 -12.35 -13.86
C ALA A 51 -15.64 -10.91 -13.42
N LEU A 52 -16.52 -9.95 -13.72
CA LEU A 52 -16.39 -8.56 -13.26
C LEU A 52 -16.61 -8.45 -11.73
N ALA A 53 -17.53 -9.21 -11.15
CA ALA A 53 -17.74 -9.22 -9.70
C ALA A 53 -16.57 -9.90 -8.96
N ILE A 54 -15.95 -10.94 -9.55
CA ILE A 54 -14.76 -11.58 -8.99
C ILE A 54 -13.54 -10.66 -9.10
N SER A 55 -13.38 -9.94 -10.20
CA SER A 55 -12.29 -8.97 -10.35
C SER A 55 -12.46 -7.77 -9.43
N ALA A 56 -13.69 -7.24 -9.26
CA ALA A 56 -13.98 -6.18 -8.30
C ALA A 56 -13.82 -6.65 -6.84
N TYR A 57 -14.16 -7.90 -6.54
CA TYR A 57 -13.96 -8.50 -5.21
C TYR A 57 -12.47 -8.78 -4.94
N ALA A 58 -11.71 -9.22 -5.94
CA ALA A 58 -10.26 -9.42 -5.83
C ALA A 58 -9.53 -8.08 -5.69
N ALA A 59 -9.93 -7.03 -6.41
CA ALA A 59 -9.40 -5.69 -6.25
C ALA A 59 -9.66 -5.12 -4.85
N ASN A 60 -10.85 -5.37 -4.27
CA ASN A 60 -11.17 -4.97 -2.89
C ASN A 60 -10.43 -5.78 -1.81
N LEU A 61 -10.00 -7.03 -2.13
CA LEU A 61 -9.25 -7.86 -1.18
C LEU A 61 -7.78 -7.43 -1.04
N PHE A 62 -7.25 -6.64 -1.96
CA PHE A 62 -5.81 -6.33 -2.03
C PHE A 62 -5.54 -4.85 -2.31
N GLY A 63 -6.51 -3.99 -2.03
CA GLY A 63 -6.36 -2.56 -2.14
C GLY A 63 -5.67 -1.93 -0.92
N ILE A 64 -5.63 -0.60 -0.91
CA ILE A 64 -5.03 0.22 0.17
C ILE A 64 -5.56 -0.22 1.54
N ARG A 65 -6.87 -0.41 1.69
CA ARG A 65 -7.50 -0.83 2.97
C ARG A 65 -6.95 -2.14 3.51
N GLU A 66 -6.83 -3.14 2.65
CA GLU A 66 -6.39 -4.47 3.07
C GLU A 66 -4.92 -4.49 3.47
N LEU A 67 -4.08 -3.75 2.74
CA LEU A 67 -2.66 -3.61 3.07
C LEU A 67 -2.46 -2.93 4.44
N PHE A 68 -3.30 -1.97 4.80
CA PHE A 68 -3.27 -1.39 6.15
C PHE A 68 -3.80 -2.36 7.20
N ARG A 69 -4.89 -3.08 6.93
CA ARG A 69 -5.49 -4.04 7.85
C ARG A 69 -4.56 -5.21 8.19
N THR A 70 -3.82 -5.73 7.23
CA THR A 70 -2.86 -6.84 7.44
C THR A 70 -1.72 -6.46 8.39
N GLN A 71 -1.47 -5.16 8.55
CA GLN A 71 -0.43 -4.63 9.44
C GLN A 71 -0.98 -4.17 10.80
N SER A 72 -2.21 -4.54 11.17
CA SER A 72 -2.90 -4.08 12.39
C SER A 72 -3.03 -2.56 12.47
N ARG A 73 -3.08 -1.89 11.31
CA ARG A 73 -3.25 -0.45 11.18
C ARG A 73 -4.60 -0.17 10.53
N GLN A 74 -5.22 0.94 10.89
CA GLN A 74 -6.49 1.36 10.32
C GLN A 74 -6.29 2.68 9.59
N LEU A 75 -6.80 2.74 8.36
CA LEU A 75 -6.98 4.02 7.69
C LEU A 75 -8.03 4.86 8.45
N PRO A 76 -7.88 6.19 8.52
CA PRO A 76 -8.95 7.06 9.00
C PRO A 76 -10.24 6.79 8.22
N GLU A 77 -11.39 6.78 8.89
CA GLU A 77 -12.69 6.61 8.22
C GLU A 77 -12.91 7.65 7.12
N ALA A 78 -12.45 8.89 7.36
CA ALA A 78 -12.46 9.95 6.36
C ALA A 78 -11.63 9.60 5.11
N ALA A 79 -10.49 8.95 5.26
CA ALA A 79 -9.61 8.54 4.14
C ALA A 79 -10.28 7.53 3.22
N GLU A 80 -11.11 6.64 3.77
CA GLU A 80 -11.80 5.62 2.98
C GLU A 80 -12.70 6.19 1.87
N THR A 81 -13.23 7.39 2.07
CA THR A 81 -14.09 8.07 1.08
C THR A 81 -13.31 8.62 -0.11
N TYR A 82 -11.99 8.75 0.02
CA TYR A 82 -11.10 9.30 -1.01
C TYR A 82 -10.30 8.25 -1.75
N ILE A 83 -10.45 6.98 -1.41
CA ILE A 83 -9.86 5.89 -2.19
C ILE A 83 -10.53 5.85 -3.56
N GLN A 84 -9.73 6.03 -4.61
CA GLN A 84 -10.17 5.98 -5.99
C GLN A 84 -9.80 4.62 -6.59
N PRO A 85 -10.76 3.89 -7.17
CA PRO A 85 -10.44 2.74 -7.99
C PRO A 85 -9.77 3.20 -9.29
N GLU A 86 -8.66 2.59 -9.64
CA GLU A 86 -7.90 2.85 -10.86
C GLU A 86 -7.94 1.61 -11.77
N THR A 87 -7.74 1.82 -13.07
CA THR A 87 -7.73 0.74 -14.05
C THR A 87 -6.62 0.90 -15.08
N VAL A 88 -5.51 1.53 -14.65
CA VAL A 88 -4.35 1.71 -15.54
C VAL A 88 -3.55 0.42 -15.56
N LYS A 89 -3.56 -0.26 -16.70
CA LYS A 89 -2.92 -1.56 -16.90
C LYS A 89 -1.96 -1.55 -18.08
N GLU A 90 -0.79 -2.11 -17.85
CA GLU A 90 0.22 -2.31 -18.88
C GLU A 90 0.76 -3.75 -18.85
N THR A 91 1.16 -4.22 -20.03
CA THR A 91 1.81 -5.52 -20.19
C THR A 91 3.21 -5.31 -20.74
N ALA A 92 4.22 -5.74 -19.99
CA ALA A 92 5.60 -5.64 -20.42
C ALA A 92 5.90 -6.64 -21.56
N GLN A 93 6.90 -6.30 -22.37
CA GLN A 93 7.33 -7.15 -23.51
C GLN A 93 7.79 -8.55 -23.07
N ALA A 94 8.26 -8.70 -21.81
CA ALA A 94 8.67 -9.98 -21.26
C ALA A 94 7.52 -10.91 -20.85
N GLY A 95 6.26 -10.44 -20.92
CA GLY A 95 5.08 -11.26 -20.63
C GLY A 95 4.61 -11.23 -19.16
N TRP A 96 5.12 -10.32 -18.33
CA TRP A 96 4.52 -9.95 -17.06
C TRP A 96 3.63 -8.71 -17.26
N SER A 97 2.70 -8.46 -16.35
CA SER A 97 1.83 -7.28 -16.40
C SER A 97 1.72 -6.62 -15.05
N CYS A 98 1.40 -5.33 -15.05
CA CYS A 98 1.13 -4.56 -13.85
C CYS A 98 -0.09 -3.65 -14.07
N GLU A 99 -0.80 -3.36 -12.99
CA GLU A 99 -1.91 -2.42 -13.04
C GLU A 99 -2.01 -1.63 -11.73
N ILE A 100 -2.35 -0.35 -11.82
CA ILE A 100 -2.78 0.43 -10.66
C ILE A 100 -4.21 0.02 -10.34
N THR A 101 -4.44 -0.40 -9.10
CA THR A 101 -5.76 -0.85 -8.64
C THR A 101 -6.50 0.21 -7.86
N GLU A 102 -5.78 0.98 -7.03
CA GLU A 102 -6.34 2.07 -6.23
C GLU A 102 -5.33 3.19 -6.05
N SER A 103 -5.82 4.41 -5.94
CA SER A 103 -5.06 5.58 -5.51
C SER A 103 -5.75 6.29 -4.35
N LEU A 104 -4.97 6.97 -3.53
CA LEU A 104 -5.43 7.79 -2.42
C LEU A 104 -4.48 8.97 -2.28
N ALA A 105 -5.02 10.17 -2.24
CA ALA A 105 -4.22 11.36 -2.06
C ALA A 105 -4.92 12.40 -1.18
N ASP A 106 -4.13 13.20 -0.48
CA ASP A 106 -4.54 14.47 0.10
C ASP A 106 -3.56 15.59 -0.34
N ASN A 107 -3.57 16.71 0.34
CA ASN A 107 -2.68 17.84 0.02
C ASN A 107 -1.19 17.57 0.31
N ALA A 108 -0.84 16.52 1.03
CA ALA A 108 0.52 16.24 1.46
C ALA A 108 0.98 14.80 1.22
N ASN A 109 0.04 13.87 1.02
CA ASN A 109 0.34 12.45 0.90
C ASN A 109 -0.27 11.87 -0.38
N VAL A 110 0.46 11.00 -1.04
CA VAL A 110 -0.01 10.22 -2.20
C VAL A 110 0.31 8.76 -1.99
N MET A 111 -0.67 7.91 -2.22
CA MET A 111 -0.55 6.47 -2.17
C MET A 111 -1.13 5.83 -3.41
N VAL A 112 -0.53 4.74 -3.86
CA VAL A 112 -1.01 3.96 -4.97
C VAL A 112 -0.75 2.47 -4.72
N THR A 113 -1.72 1.63 -5.03
CA THR A 113 -1.53 0.17 -5.05
C THR A 113 -1.35 -0.31 -6.48
N VAL A 114 -0.32 -1.13 -6.66
CA VAL A 114 0.04 -1.73 -7.93
C VAL A 114 -0.01 -3.25 -7.79
N ALA A 115 -0.85 -3.91 -8.57
CA ALA A 115 -0.85 -5.35 -8.71
C ALA A 115 0.10 -5.77 -9.84
N ILE A 116 0.93 -6.79 -9.58
CA ILE A 116 1.89 -7.33 -10.54
C ILE A 116 1.61 -8.81 -10.75
N HIS A 117 1.53 -9.23 -12.00
CA HIS A 117 1.24 -10.60 -12.41
C HIS A 117 2.35 -11.15 -13.31
N GLY A 118 3.02 -12.21 -12.87
CA GLY A 118 4.10 -12.89 -13.61
C GLY A 118 3.62 -13.94 -14.60
N GLY A 119 2.32 -14.25 -14.61
CA GLY A 119 1.77 -15.34 -15.41
C GLY A 119 2.39 -16.68 -15.07
N ASP A 120 2.48 -17.58 -16.07
CA ASP A 120 3.04 -18.93 -15.87
C ASP A 120 4.57 -18.96 -15.87
N LYS A 121 5.22 -17.88 -16.34
CA LYS A 121 6.68 -17.82 -16.55
C LYS A 121 7.45 -17.48 -15.28
N TYR A 122 6.88 -16.65 -14.39
CA TYR A 122 7.63 -16.01 -13.32
C TYR A 122 7.17 -16.42 -11.93
N ILE A 123 8.15 -16.48 -11.01
CA ILE A 123 7.96 -16.33 -9.57
C ILE A 123 8.29 -14.87 -9.26
N ILE A 124 7.38 -14.17 -8.58
CA ILE A 124 7.56 -12.74 -8.26
C ILE A 124 8.13 -12.61 -6.85
N ALA A 125 9.18 -11.82 -6.72
CA ALA A 125 9.83 -11.49 -5.46
C ALA A 125 10.10 -9.99 -5.33
N PRO A 126 10.14 -9.42 -4.12
CA PRO A 126 10.50 -8.03 -3.90
C PRO A 126 11.96 -7.75 -4.29
N THR A 127 12.28 -6.50 -4.66
CA THR A 127 13.66 -6.10 -5.00
C THR A 127 14.64 -6.13 -3.81
N TYR A 128 14.17 -6.23 -2.56
CA TYR A 128 15.02 -6.29 -1.36
C TYR A 128 15.44 -7.71 -0.98
N VAL A 129 14.95 -8.74 -1.67
CA VAL A 129 15.40 -10.14 -1.52
C VAL A 129 16.24 -10.58 -2.71
N SER A 130 16.95 -11.69 -2.55
CA SER A 130 17.80 -12.32 -3.56
C SER A 130 17.40 -13.77 -3.83
N ALA A 131 17.93 -14.37 -4.90
CA ALA A 131 17.69 -15.78 -5.22
C ALA A 131 18.16 -16.78 -4.13
N THR A 132 19.06 -16.33 -3.23
CA THR A 132 19.59 -17.14 -2.11
C THR A 132 18.77 -17.05 -0.84
N ASP A 133 17.80 -16.11 -0.78
CA ASP A 133 16.94 -15.94 0.38
C ASP A 133 15.85 -17.01 0.43
N SER A 134 15.30 -17.26 1.62
CA SER A 134 14.27 -18.26 1.84
C SER A 134 12.95 -17.89 1.16
N VAL A 135 12.21 -18.87 0.66
CA VAL A 135 10.84 -18.67 0.17
C VAL A 135 9.90 -18.07 1.23
N SER A 136 10.23 -18.20 2.51
CA SER A 136 9.47 -17.57 3.61
C SER A 136 9.50 -16.05 3.57
N GLU A 137 10.53 -15.43 2.98
CA GLU A 137 10.63 -13.96 2.83
C GLU A 137 9.52 -13.38 1.93
N ILE A 138 8.96 -14.19 1.05
CA ILE A 138 7.81 -13.82 0.23
C ILE A 138 6.50 -14.49 0.69
N GLY A 139 6.47 -14.99 1.94
CA GLY A 139 5.27 -15.59 2.55
C GLY A 139 4.92 -16.98 2.05
N LEU A 140 5.79 -17.65 1.32
CA LEU A 140 5.59 -19.05 0.90
C LEU A 140 6.12 -20.03 1.97
N SER A 141 5.52 -21.22 2.04
CA SER A 141 5.96 -22.26 2.96
C SER A 141 7.06 -23.10 2.33
N GLY A 142 8.15 -23.32 3.05
CA GLY A 142 9.26 -24.18 2.61
C GLY A 142 10.58 -23.77 3.26
N ASN A 143 11.59 -24.63 3.12
CA ASN A 143 12.95 -24.38 3.64
C ASN A 143 13.96 -24.16 2.51
N GLN A 144 13.50 -24.07 1.27
CA GLN A 144 14.36 -23.88 0.10
C GLN A 144 14.58 -22.39 -0.19
N THR A 145 15.58 -22.09 -0.97
CA THR A 145 15.82 -20.74 -1.48
C THR A 145 14.83 -20.39 -2.59
N LEU A 146 14.67 -19.11 -2.86
CA LEU A 146 13.83 -18.62 -3.97
C LEU A 146 14.32 -19.18 -5.32
N GLY A 147 15.65 -19.26 -5.52
CA GLY A 147 16.23 -19.81 -6.73
C GLY A 147 15.93 -21.31 -6.92
N GLU A 148 16.06 -22.11 -5.85
CA GLU A 148 15.72 -23.55 -5.87
C GLU A 148 14.22 -23.75 -6.14
N TYR A 149 13.36 -22.96 -5.52
CA TYR A 149 11.92 -23.01 -5.73
C TYR A 149 11.54 -22.67 -7.18
N ALA A 150 12.11 -21.61 -7.75
CA ALA A 150 11.87 -21.24 -9.13
C ALA A 150 12.34 -22.34 -10.11
N ALA A 151 13.53 -22.91 -9.87
CA ALA A 151 14.07 -24.02 -10.67
C ALA A 151 13.18 -25.27 -10.60
N GLU A 152 12.68 -25.66 -9.41
CA GLU A 152 11.75 -26.76 -9.22
C GLU A 152 10.45 -26.56 -10.01
N LYS A 153 9.93 -25.33 -10.03
CA LYS A 153 8.72 -24.97 -10.79
C LYS A 153 8.98 -24.80 -12.30
N GLY A 154 10.23 -24.81 -12.76
CA GLY A 154 10.58 -24.48 -14.14
C GLY A 154 10.28 -23.03 -14.51
N LYS A 155 10.29 -22.12 -13.53
CA LYS A 155 10.01 -20.69 -13.68
C LYS A 155 11.27 -19.86 -13.45
N THR A 156 11.20 -18.60 -13.84
CA THR A 156 12.27 -17.60 -13.63
C THR A 156 11.88 -16.67 -12.48
N LEU A 157 12.83 -16.28 -11.63
CA LEU A 157 12.59 -15.23 -10.64
C LEU A 157 12.50 -13.85 -11.33
N LEU A 158 11.52 -13.08 -10.92
CA LEU A 158 11.33 -11.69 -11.33
C LEU A 158 11.28 -10.81 -10.07
N PHE A 159 12.33 -10.03 -9.85
CA PHE A 159 12.41 -9.07 -8.76
C PHE A 159 11.69 -7.79 -9.15
N VAL A 160 10.71 -7.37 -8.36
CA VAL A 160 9.83 -6.24 -8.68
C VAL A 160 9.81 -5.18 -7.60
N GLY A 161 9.58 -3.92 -8.02
CA GLY A 161 9.33 -2.78 -7.17
C GLY A 161 8.46 -1.78 -7.90
N ALA A 162 7.77 -0.90 -7.17
CA ALA A 162 6.96 0.17 -7.73
C ALA A 162 7.15 1.44 -6.91
N SER A 163 7.31 2.57 -7.58
CA SER A 163 7.49 3.87 -6.93
C SER A 163 6.73 4.95 -7.67
N ILE A 164 6.13 5.87 -6.94
CA ILE A 164 5.62 7.12 -7.52
C ILE A 164 6.84 7.96 -7.88
N THR A 165 7.02 8.23 -9.17
CA THR A 165 8.22 8.91 -9.69
C THR A 165 7.97 10.33 -10.13
N LYS A 166 6.69 10.69 -10.34
CA LYS A 166 6.28 12.02 -10.76
C LYS A 166 4.91 12.38 -10.19
N ILE A 167 4.76 13.63 -9.73
CA ILE A 167 3.49 14.25 -9.33
C ILE A 167 3.50 15.68 -9.87
N GLY A 168 2.54 16.00 -10.75
CA GLY A 168 2.53 17.27 -11.45
C GLY A 168 3.83 17.49 -12.23
N ASP A 169 4.54 18.56 -11.90
CA ASP A 169 5.83 18.91 -12.50
C ASP A 169 7.04 18.42 -11.69
N THR A 170 6.81 17.83 -10.50
CA THR A 170 7.89 17.32 -9.63
C THR A 170 8.26 15.92 -10.03
N GLU A 171 9.56 15.68 -10.27
CA GLU A 171 10.17 14.39 -10.60
C GLU A 171 11.19 13.99 -9.52
N GLY A 172 11.64 12.73 -9.55
CA GLY A 172 12.62 12.21 -8.63
C GLY A 172 12.11 12.06 -7.19
N ILE A 173 10.83 11.76 -7.06
CA ILE A 173 10.14 11.65 -5.78
C ILE A 173 10.63 10.41 -5.03
N ASN A 174 10.98 10.59 -3.76
CA ASN A 174 11.28 9.50 -2.84
C ASN A 174 10.02 9.09 -2.09
N GLY A 175 9.86 7.78 -1.89
CA GLY A 175 8.72 7.25 -1.18
C GLY A 175 9.03 5.93 -0.48
N SER A 176 8.08 5.46 0.30
CA SER A 176 8.09 4.15 0.92
C SER A 176 7.39 3.13 0.02
N GLN A 177 7.78 1.87 0.16
CA GLN A 177 7.11 0.75 -0.51
C GLN A 177 6.78 -0.33 0.52
N ARG A 178 5.62 -0.94 0.34
CA ARG A 178 5.20 -2.12 1.09
C ARG A 178 4.72 -3.16 0.11
N MET A 179 5.16 -4.38 0.27
CA MET A 179 4.92 -5.45 -0.68
C MET A 179 4.26 -6.63 0.01
N GLN A 180 3.30 -7.23 -0.67
CA GLN A 180 2.61 -8.42 -0.20
C GLN A 180 2.44 -9.40 -1.36
N SER A 181 3.01 -10.60 -1.22
CA SER A 181 2.77 -11.68 -2.17
C SER A 181 1.38 -12.28 -1.94
N LEU A 182 0.64 -12.48 -3.01
CA LEU A 182 -0.68 -13.10 -3.01
C LEU A 182 -0.61 -14.56 -3.44
N ALA A 183 0.30 -14.82 -4.36
CA ALA A 183 0.66 -16.14 -4.87
C ALA A 183 2.14 -16.09 -5.31
N ASP A 184 2.68 -17.20 -5.76
CA ASP A 184 4.07 -17.27 -6.24
C ASP A 184 4.33 -16.38 -7.48
N ASN A 185 3.28 -16.08 -8.25
CA ASN A 185 3.33 -15.25 -9.45
C ASN A 185 2.48 -13.97 -9.38
N GLU A 186 2.07 -13.58 -8.16
CA GLU A 186 1.25 -12.38 -7.94
C GLU A 186 1.72 -11.61 -6.72
N MET A 187 1.87 -10.30 -6.85
CA MET A 187 2.27 -9.40 -5.78
C MET A 187 1.49 -8.08 -5.85
N VAL A 188 1.15 -7.52 -4.70
CA VAL A 188 0.65 -6.15 -4.58
C VAL A 188 1.70 -5.29 -3.88
N ILE A 189 1.95 -4.12 -4.43
CA ILE A 189 2.86 -3.12 -3.90
C ILE A 189 2.06 -1.87 -3.57
N LEU A 190 2.14 -1.41 -2.33
CA LEU A 190 1.73 -0.07 -1.93
C LEU A 190 2.94 0.84 -2.04
N SER A 191 2.88 1.84 -2.91
CA SER A 191 3.84 2.93 -2.96
C SER A 191 3.22 4.18 -2.34
N ALA A 192 3.92 4.81 -1.41
CA ALA A 192 3.47 6.00 -0.72
C ALA A 192 4.57 7.06 -0.69
N THR A 193 4.19 8.33 -0.82
CA THR A 193 5.10 9.45 -0.75
C THR A 193 4.46 10.65 -0.06
N GLU A 194 5.28 11.47 0.59
CA GLU A 194 4.90 12.79 1.05
C GLU A 194 5.26 13.80 -0.05
N GLN A 195 4.22 14.36 -0.66
CA GLN A 195 4.37 15.35 -1.72
C GLN A 195 3.12 16.22 -1.80
N THR A 196 3.30 17.52 -1.88
CA THR A 196 2.19 18.44 -2.13
C THR A 196 1.56 18.16 -3.50
N VAL A 197 0.27 17.92 -3.48
CA VAL A 197 -0.51 17.70 -4.71
C VAL A 197 -1.04 19.03 -5.22
N ASN A 198 -0.61 19.42 -6.42
CA ASN A 198 -1.18 20.56 -7.11
C ASN A 198 -2.50 20.16 -7.78
N THR A 199 -3.62 20.72 -7.31
CA THR A 199 -4.95 20.43 -7.89
C THR A 199 -5.13 20.93 -9.32
N GLU A 200 -4.31 21.89 -9.78
CA GLU A 200 -4.31 22.36 -11.17
C GLU A 200 -3.56 21.41 -12.11
N ASN A 201 -2.59 20.61 -11.58
CA ASN A 201 -1.88 19.57 -12.31
C ASN A 201 -1.85 18.28 -11.50
N PRO A 202 -2.99 17.53 -11.46
CA PRO A 202 -3.13 16.33 -10.62
C PRO A 202 -2.54 15.07 -11.27
N ASN A 203 -1.78 15.18 -12.35
CA ASN A 203 -1.21 14.02 -13.04
C ASN A 203 -0.05 13.43 -12.22
N ALA A 204 0.00 12.12 -12.16
CA ALA A 204 1.07 11.38 -11.51
C ALA A 204 1.53 10.20 -12.36
N VAL A 205 2.74 9.72 -12.09
CA VAL A 205 3.30 8.51 -12.72
C VAL A 205 3.82 7.59 -11.64
N CYS A 206 3.36 6.35 -11.65
CA CYS A 206 3.97 5.26 -10.90
C CYS A 206 4.86 4.45 -11.86
N THR A 207 6.12 4.26 -11.51
CA THR A 207 7.04 3.43 -12.29
C THR A 207 7.22 2.09 -11.61
N VAL A 208 6.96 1.02 -12.36
CA VAL A 208 7.22 -0.36 -11.97
C VAL A 208 8.56 -0.78 -12.54
N TYR A 209 9.41 -1.33 -11.67
CA TYR A 209 10.71 -1.88 -12.02
C TYR A 209 10.63 -3.41 -11.91
N ALA A 210 11.16 -4.11 -12.90
CA ALA A 210 11.22 -5.57 -12.89
C ALA A 210 12.54 -6.06 -13.47
N GLN A 211 13.22 -6.93 -12.75
CA GLN A 211 14.50 -7.51 -13.14
C GLN A 211 14.45 -9.03 -13.05
N GLU A 212 14.70 -9.72 -14.16
CA GLU A 212 14.84 -11.18 -14.16
C GLU A 212 16.16 -11.56 -13.47
N ASP A 213 16.14 -12.61 -12.66
CA ASP A 213 17.35 -13.14 -12.03
C ASP A 213 18.43 -13.48 -13.06
N GLY A 214 19.66 -13.13 -12.75
CA GLY A 214 20.80 -13.31 -13.65
C GLY A 214 20.89 -12.34 -14.83
N LYS A 215 19.95 -11.39 -14.99
CA LYS A 215 20.02 -10.33 -16.00
C LYS A 215 20.47 -9.01 -15.39
N ALA A 216 21.29 -8.26 -16.11
CA ALA A 216 21.76 -6.94 -15.66
C ALA A 216 20.72 -5.83 -15.87
N ASP A 217 19.87 -5.96 -16.89
CA ASP A 217 18.94 -4.90 -17.30
C ASP A 217 17.58 -5.06 -16.60
N ALA A 218 17.20 -4.04 -15.85
CA ALA A 218 15.86 -3.91 -15.31
C ALA A 218 14.91 -3.31 -16.37
N GLN A 219 13.75 -3.90 -16.49
CA GLN A 219 12.65 -3.32 -17.27
C GLN A 219 11.93 -2.26 -16.44
N ARG A 220 11.42 -1.23 -17.13
CA ARG A 220 10.62 -0.16 -16.51
C ARG A 220 9.32 -0.01 -17.27
N VAL A 221 8.23 0.10 -16.52
CA VAL A 221 6.90 0.38 -17.05
C VAL A 221 6.33 1.57 -16.31
N GLU A 222 5.94 2.59 -17.05
CA GLU A 222 5.33 3.79 -16.49
C GLU A 222 3.80 3.66 -16.55
N LEU A 223 3.16 3.90 -15.43
CA LEU A 223 1.71 3.88 -15.27
C LEU A 223 1.24 5.30 -14.94
N PRO A 224 0.81 6.09 -15.94
CA PRO A 224 0.25 7.42 -15.69
C PRO A 224 -1.15 7.31 -15.10
N PHE A 225 -1.45 8.13 -14.09
CA PHE A 225 -2.77 8.22 -13.46
C PHE A 225 -3.07 9.65 -13.01
N THR A 226 -4.31 9.90 -12.62
CA THR A 226 -4.75 11.23 -12.19
C THR A 226 -5.16 11.18 -10.72
N LEU A 227 -4.60 12.04 -9.90
CA LEU A 227 -4.90 12.15 -8.48
C LEU A 227 -6.22 12.90 -8.26
N ASN A 228 -7.03 12.39 -7.35
CA ASN A 228 -8.17 13.12 -6.80
C ASN A 228 -7.88 13.36 -5.32
N ALA A 229 -7.17 14.46 -5.04
CA ALA A 229 -6.74 14.75 -3.69
C ALA A 229 -7.92 15.19 -2.81
N ALA A 230 -7.99 14.62 -1.61
CA ALA A 230 -8.88 15.12 -0.58
C ALA A 230 -8.52 16.59 -0.24
N PRO A 231 -9.51 17.44 -0.02
CA PRO A 231 -9.25 18.82 0.34
C PRO A 231 -8.45 18.88 1.63
N GLY A 232 -7.29 19.55 1.59
CA GLY A 232 -6.41 19.66 2.73
C GLY A 232 -7.02 20.53 3.82
N VAL A 233 -6.75 20.20 5.07
CA VAL A 233 -7.03 21.06 6.21
C VAL A 233 -5.94 22.11 6.34
N GLY A 234 -4.68 21.77 5.95
CA GLY A 234 -3.56 22.70 5.73
C GLY A 234 -3.09 23.48 6.95
N GLU A 235 -3.61 23.19 8.14
CA GLU A 235 -3.17 23.86 9.37
C GLU A 235 -1.84 23.26 9.82
N GLU A 236 -0.87 24.13 10.00
CA GLU A 236 0.44 23.79 10.56
C GLU A 236 0.48 24.19 12.03
N ILE A 237 0.82 23.26 12.89
CA ILE A 237 0.97 23.48 14.32
C ILE A 237 2.45 23.30 14.68
N VAL A 238 3.03 24.25 15.36
CA VAL A 238 4.42 24.20 15.81
C VAL A 238 4.45 23.93 17.31
N TYR A 239 5.29 22.99 17.72
CA TYR A 239 5.58 22.65 19.10
C TYR A 239 7.07 22.89 19.39
N HIS A 240 7.37 23.46 20.52
CA HIS A 240 8.73 23.80 20.96
C HIS A 240 9.25 22.76 21.96
N PRO A 241 10.47 22.23 21.81
CA PRO A 241 11.05 21.29 22.77
C PRO A 241 11.41 22.02 24.08
N GLU A 242 11.04 21.42 25.23
CA GLU A 242 11.42 21.97 26.54
C GLU A 242 12.93 21.81 26.81
N ASP A 243 13.50 20.67 26.41
CA ASP A 243 14.93 20.42 26.45
C ASP A 243 15.39 19.84 25.11
N PRO A 244 15.89 20.66 24.18
CA PRO A 244 16.31 20.18 22.86
C PRO A 244 17.53 19.26 22.89
N ALA A 245 18.26 19.17 23.98
CA ALA A 245 19.47 18.35 24.12
C ALA A 245 19.30 17.14 25.05
N ALA A 246 18.06 16.79 25.42
CA ALA A 246 17.76 15.68 26.33
C ALA A 246 18.19 14.30 25.79
N ILE A 247 18.37 14.16 24.47
CA ILE A 247 18.74 12.89 23.85
C ILE A 247 20.26 12.84 23.59
N PRO A 248 20.98 11.84 24.09
CA PRO A 248 22.40 11.70 23.83
C PRO A 248 22.69 11.57 22.34
N GLY A 249 23.65 12.35 21.83
CA GLY A 249 24.13 12.26 20.45
C GLY A 249 23.40 13.16 19.46
N MET A 250 22.37 13.88 19.90
CA MET A 250 21.65 14.82 19.03
C MET A 250 21.02 15.99 19.77
N THR A 251 20.62 17.00 19.02
CA THR A 251 19.67 18.04 19.46
C THR A 251 18.51 18.07 18.49
N VAL A 252 17.34 18.46 18.98
CA VAL A 252 16.13 18.58 18.17
C VAL A 252 15.70 20.05 18.02
N GLY A 253 15.09 20.35 16.87
CA GLY A 253 14.42 21.64 16.64
C GLY A 253 12.93 21.59 16.94
N ASP A 254 12.22 22.63 16.52
CA ASP A 254 10.77 22.73 16.66
C ASP A 254 10.07 21.62 15.86
N MET A 255 9.13 20.92 16.50
CA MET A 255 8.31 19.91 15.84
C MET A 255 7.18 20.61 15.07
N THR A 256 7.10 20.31 13.79
CA THR A 256 6.00 20.77 12.92
C THR A 256 5.01 19.65 12.71
N VAL A 257 3.73 19.93 12.94
CA VAL A 257 2.63 19.01 12.69
C VAL A 257 1.72 19.63 11.63
N THR A 258 1.67 19.01 10.45
CA THR A 258 0.79 19.43 9.35
C THR A 258 -0.47 18.58 9.34
N GLN A 259 -1.63 19.18 9.58
CA GLN A 259 -2.91 18.47 9.50
C GLN A 259 -3.30 18.20 8.05
N THR A 260 -3.72 16.98 7.77
CA THR A 260 -4.15 16.51 6.44
C THR A 260 -5.49 15.80 6.54
N ALA A 261 -6.13 15.53 5.41
CA ALA A 261 -7.38 14.76 5.39
C ALA A 261 -7.18 13.29 5.82
N LEU A 262 -5.96 12.76 5.69
CA LEU A 262 -5.61 11.39 6.05
C LEU A 262 -5.03 11.25 7.47
N GLY A 263 -4.96 12.35 8.23
CA GLY A 263 -4.37 12.39 9.56
C GLY A 263 -3.47 13.60 9.75
N CYS A 264 -2.27 13.41 10.28
CA CYS A 264 -1.25 14.46 10.29
C CYS A 264 0.13 13.91 9.93
N ASN A 265 0.97 14.79 9.38
CA ASN A 265 2.38 14.53 9.18
C ASN A 265 3.17 15.27 10.26
N ILE A 266 4.17 14.61 10.83
CA ILE A 266 5.00 15.16 11.91
C ILE A 266 6.44 15.19 11.43
N ARG A 267 7.10 16.33 11.60
CA ARG A 267 8.51 16.53 11.29
C ARG A 267 9.23 17.17 12.49
N ILE A 268 10.35 16.55 12.88
CA ILE A 268 11.21 17.03 13.96
C ILE A 268 12.62 17.19 13.41
N PRO A 269 13.14 18.40 13.19
CA PRO A 269 14.53 18.60 12.79
C PRO A 269 15.49 18.02 13.83
N GLU A 270 16.52 17.32 13.37
CA GLU A 270 17.55 16.69 14.18
C GLU A 270 18.93 17.20 13.79
N THR A 271 19.74 17.55 14.77
CA THR A 271 21.16 17.87 14.56
C THR A 271 22.01 16.86 15.27
N VAL A 272 22.73 16.03 14.54
CA VAL A 272 23.59 15.00 15.07
C VAL A 272 24.84 15.65 15.70
N THR A 273 25.05 15.43 17.00
CA THR A 273 26.21 15.94 17.76
C THR A 273 27.24 14.85 18.07
N ASP A 274 26.80 13.58 18.14
CA ASP A 274 27.65 12.40 18.30
C ASP A 274 27.05 11.25 17.47
N GLN A 275 27.72 10.90 16.38
CA GLN A 275 27.21 9.95 15.40
C GLN A 275 27.10 8.52 15.94
N GLU A 276 28.00 8.11 16.83
CA GLU A 276 27.95 6.76 17.42
C GLU A 276 26.70 6.60 18.27
N LYS A 277 26.39 7.56 19.12
CA LYS A 277 25.20 7.55 19.97
C LYS A 277 23.90 7.73 19.18
N TYR A 278 23.95 8.56 18.13
CA TYR A 278 22.78 8.75 17.26
C TYR A 278 22.38 7.44 16.57
N TYR A 279 23.34 6.64 16.10
CA TYR A 279 23.04 5.35 15.46
C TYR A 279 22.54 4.27 16.43
N GLU A 280 22.63 4.47 17.73
CA GLU A 280 21.99 3.60 18.73
C GLU A 280 20.46 3.79 18.78
N ILE A 281 19.95 4.93 18.27
CA ILE A 281 18.51 5.25 18.27
C ILE A 281 17.83 4.50 17.13
N MET A 282 16.93 3.58 17.46
CA MET A 282 16.25 2.72 16.50
C MET A 282 14.77 2.96 16.38
N LYS A 283 14.16 3.55 17.37
CA LYS A 283 12.73 3.73 17.41
C LYS A 283 12.36 5.04 18.10
N VAL A 284 11.44 5.75 17.51
CA VAL A 284 10.83 6.96 18.07
C VAL A 284 9.32 6.72 18.22
N THR A 285 8.75 7.11 19.35
CA THR A 285 7.31 7.09 19.58
C THR A 285 6.84 8.44 20.09
N ILE A 286 5.62 8.82 19.74
CA ILE A 286 4.97 10.03 20.25
C ILE A 286 3.72 9.56 21.01
N ASP A 287 3.58 9.98 22.26
CA ASP A 287 2.47 9.53 23.09
C ASP A 287 1.12 9.92 22.51
N GLY A 288 0.20 8.94 22.49
CA GLY A 288 -1.13 9.13 21.94
C GLY A 288 -1.19 9.20 20.40
N ILE A 289 -0.05 9.06 19.69
CA ILE A 289 0.03 9.09 18.25
C ILE A 289 0.37 7.70 17.69
N THR A 290 -0.39 7.26 16.71
CA THR A 290 -0.14 6.04 15.94
C THR A 290 0.32 6.41 14.54
N TYR A 291 1.45 5.86 14.10
CA TYR A 291 1.96 6.05 12.74
C TYR A 291 1.26 5.07 11.79
N VAL A 292 0.59 5.59 10.80
CA VAL A 292 -0.13 4.77 9.80
C VAL A 292 0.79 4.42 8.64
N ASP A 293 1.56 5.39 8.13
CA ASP A 293 2.58 5.16 7.12
C ASP A 293 3.90 5.80 7.55
N GLY A 294 5.00 5.07 7.40
CA GLY A 294 6.37 5.53 7.61
C GLY A 294 6.63 6.34 8.89
N ALA A 295 7.62 5.94 9.64
CA ALA A 295 8.21 6.77 10.67
C ALA A 295 9.70 6.45 10.73
N GLY A 296 10.54 7.48 10.71
CA GLY A 296 11.98 7.30 10.77
C GLY A 296 12.73 8.59 10.51
N SER A 297 14.03 8.57 10.76
CA SER A 297 14.91 9.70 10.45
C SER A 297 15.32 9.68 8.98
N VAL A 298 15.25 10.84 8.35
CA VAL A 298 15.58 11.09 6.94
C VAL A 298 16.73 12.09 6.89
N THR A 299 17.71 11.84 6.05
CA THR A 299 18.79 12.78 5.77
C THR A 299 18.75 13.18 4.31
N GLN A 300 18.74 14.47 4.03
CA GLN A 300 18.79 15.02 2.70
C GLN A 300 19.77 16.20 2.65
N GLY A 301 20.90 16.02 1.93
CA GLY A 301 21.99 16.98 2.00
C GLY A 301 22.58 17.07 3.41
N ASP A 302 22.61 18.27 3.96
CA ASP A 302 23.10 18.54 5.33
C ASP A 302 21.99 18.54 6.39
N GLU A 303 20.74 18.32 5.99
CA GLU A 303 19.60 18.32 6.90
C GLU A 303 19.20 16.90 7.30
N THR A 304 18.94 16.70 8.59
CA THR A 304 18.40 15.46 9.15
C THR A 304 17.16 15.80 9.94
N TRP A 305 16.13 14.96 9.81
CA TRP A 305 14.89 15.11 10.59
C TRP A 305 14.23 13.75 10.80
N PHE A 306 13.55 13.61 11.92
CA PHE A 306 12.56 12.54 12.08
C PHE A 306 11.27 12.96 11.37
N GLU A 307 10.68 12.02 10.63
CA GLU A 307 9.35 12.20 10.04
C GLU A 307 8.44 11.02 10.38
N ALA A 308 7.16 11.34 10.59
CA ALA A 308 6.11 10.34 10.68
C ALA A 308 4.91 10.83 9.86
N ARG A 309 4.36 9.94 9.04
CA ARG A 309 3.33 10.28 8.06
C ARG A 309 2.01 9.63 8.39
N MET A 310 0.91 10.31 8.01
CA MET A 310 -0.47 9.85 8.21
C MET A 310 -0.70 9.41 9.66
N CYS A 311 -0.21 10.20 10.59
CA CYS A 311 -0.34 9.93 12.00
C CYS A 311 -1.79 10.12 12.46
N GLN A 312 -2.23 9.25 13.35
CA GLN A 312 -3.55 9.32 13.99
C GLN A 312 -3.38 9.48 15.49
N GLY A 313 -4.23 10.28 16.07
CA GLY A 313 -4.24 10.53 17.51
C GLY A 313 -4.77 11.92 17.83
N THR A 314 -4.75 12.23 19.11
CA THR A 314 -5.19 13.56 19.60
C THR A 314 -3.97 14.43 19.83
N LEU A 315 -3.92 15.55 19.10
CA LEU A 315 -2.91 16.58 19.28
C LEU A 315 -3.25 17.43 20.49
N GLY A 316 -2.60 17.16 21.61
CA GLY A 316 -2.71 17.96 22.86
C GLY A 316 -1.94 19.28 22.79
N ASP A 317 -1.90 20.01 23.89
CA ASP A 317 -1.03 21.18 24.02
C ASP A 317 0.42 20.77 24.28
N GLU A 318 0.62 19.54 24.77
CA GLU A 318 1.91 18.90 24.97
C GLU A 318 1.93 17.54 24.27
N LEU A 319 3.08 17.19 23.69
CA LEU A 319 3.37 15.90 23.09
C LEU A 319 4.70 15.38 23.66
N ILE A 320 4.71 14.12 24.09
CA ILE A 320 5.93 13.48 24.62
C ILE A 320 6.50 12.57 23.54
N VAL A 321 7.72 12.85 23.12
CA VAL A 321 8.48 12.06 22.14
C VAL A 321 9.49 11.21 22.88
N ARG A 322 9.46 9.89 22.69
CA ARG A 322 10.39 8.95 23.32
C ARG A 322 11.25 8.26 22.29
N TYR A 323 12.52 8.13 22.61
CA TYR A 323 13.56 7.51 21.81
C TYR A 323 14.02 6.22 22.46
N PHE A 324 14.20 5.17 21.67
CA PHE A 324 14.56 3.82 22.11
C PHE A 324 15.73 3.28 21.30
N ASP A 325 16.55 2.46 21.93
CA ASP A 325 17.66 1.73 21.31
C ASP A 325 17.20 0.41 20.62
N TRP A 326 18.18 -0.34 20.13
CA TRP A 326 18.01 -1.64 19.47
C TRP A 326 17.34 -2.69 20.38
N GLU A 327 17.55 -2.61 21.69
CA GLU A 327 16.96 -3.51 22.67
C GLU A 327 15.58 -3.02 23.15
N SER A 328 15.06 -1.95 22.54
CA SER A 328 13.84 -1.26 22.94
C SER A 328 13.92 -0.67 24.36
N GLN A 329 15.13 -0.33 24.84
CA GLN A 329 15.30 0.40 26.08
C GLN A 329 15.17 1.90 25.83
N PRO A 330 14.57 2.67 26.75
CA PRO A 330 14.44 4.11 26.58
C PRO A 330 15.82 4.80 26.64
N VAL A 331 16.16 5.54 25.61
CA VAL A 331 17.36 6.40 25.55
C VAL A 331 17.07 7.75 26.18
N GLY A 332 15.85 8.27 26.01
CA GLY A 332 15.40 9.53 26.59
C GLY A 332 14.03 9.94 26.07
N GLU A 333 13.53 11.05 26.59
CA GLU A 333 12.27 11.66 26.17
C GLU A 333 12.38 13.18 26.09
N ILE A 334 11.57 13.79 25.23
CA ILE A 334 11.45 15.24 25.09
C ILE A 334 9.97 15.61 25.13
N VAL A 335 9.63 16.58 25.95
CA VAL A 335 8.31 17.22 25.96
C VAL A 335 8.33 18.37 24.97
N PHE A 336 7.34 18.40 24.10
CA PHE A 336 7.10 19.44 23.13
C PHE A 336 5.80 20.15 23.50
N SER A 337 5.83 21.46 23.65
CA SER A 337 4.68 22.32 24.00
C SER A 337 4.37 23.30 22.90
N LYS A 338 3.07 23.65 22.72
CA LYS A 338 2.61 24.66 21.74
C LYS A 338 3.10 26.04 22.06
#